data_5115231b545dd11d435b101985b169d9
#
_entry.id   5115231b545dd11d435b101985b169d9
#
_cell.length_a   1.000
_cell.length_b   1.000
_cell.length_c   1.000
_cell.angle_alpha   90.00
_cell.angle_beta   90.00
_cell.angle_gamma   90.00
#
_symmetry.space_group_name_H-M   'P 1'
#
loop_
_entity.id
_entity.type
_entity.pdbx_description
1 polymer ?
#
loop_
_entity_poly.entity_id
_entity_poly.type
_entity_poly.pdbx_seq_one_letter_code
_entity_poly.pdbx_strand_id
1 'polypeptide(L)'
;MKKTLTLLPAILLTTWLGCGGNQEATAPANTGVNGENAEKTKGIIAYTPQTLSNPFFSVIGDHIRAEAEKNGYEILIVDPDYDVKKQSDQIDDFIAKNVTAIVLVPCDRLSVGPAVQAANKAGIPVFTVDAKCAADGVKIEGHVGTDNFQGGELAGKAMIDALGEKGGKVLILDLKRAHSCVLRVDGFKKVINAHNKEAEGKIEVVSELDGNGDRTKGYQSTADALQAHEDLDAIFAINDPSALGAYTAVKEAKREAKIKIIGFDGQLDGKQAIKDGKIYADPIQHPDKMGKQIVQLVVKYQAGESFEPETLIPATLYTKAEADQDPELK
;
A
#
# COMPACT_ATOMS: atom_id res chain seq x y z
N MET A 1 -41.66 5.19 49.55
CA MET A 1 -41.83 6.26 50.56
C MET A 1 -40.82 7.36 50.32
N LYS A 2 -41.33 8.62 50.32
CA LYS A 2 -40.66 9.94 50.29
C LYS A 2 -39.97 10.26 48.93
N LYS A 3 -40.54 11.00 47.95
CA LYS A 3 -41.03 12.43 47.91
C LYS A 3 -40.02 13.41 48.43
N THR A 4 -39.57 14.28 47.54
CA THR A 4 -39.62 15.76 47.58
C THR A 4 -38.81 16.30 46.44
N LEU A 5 -39.27 17.06 45.58
CA LEU A 5 -39.91 18.41 45.47
C LEU A 5 -38.93 19.47 44.97
N THR A 6 -39.20 19.92 43.75
CA THR A 6 -39.14 21.23 43.09
C THR A 6 -38.42 22.42 43.77
N LEU A 7 -37.69 23.24 42.97
CA LEU A 7 -37.84 24.71 42.97
C LEU A 7 -37.19 25.35 41.75
N LEU A 8 -37.98 26.03 40.91
CA LEU A 8 -37.55 27.16 40.03
C LEU A 8 -37.47 28.44 40.86
N PRO A 9 -36.73 29.46 40.43
CA PRO A 9 -37.28 30.79 40.28
C PRO A 9 -36.86 31.44 38.92
N ALA A 10 -37.83 31.93 38.15
CA ALA A 10 -38.44 33.28 38.18
C ALA A 10 -37.57 34.38 37.51
N ILE A 11 -38.15 34.87 36.45
CA ILE A 11 -37.85 35.96 35.51
C ILE A 11 -37.69 37.30 36.22
N LEU A 12 -36.75 38.13 35.73
CA LEU A 12 -36.85 39.61 35.86
C LEU A 12 -36.54 40.28 34.52
N LEU A 13 -37.61 40.81 33.91
CA LEU A 13 -37.54 41.80 32.84
C LEU A 13 -37.19 43.19 33.47
N THR A 14 -36.21 43.87 32.88
CA THR A 14 -36.09 45.33 33.05
C THR A 14 -36.03 46.00 31.70
N THR A 15 -37.08 46.70 31.39
CA THR A 15 -37.19 47.66 30.28
C THR A 15 -36.45 48.93 30.62
N TRP A 16 -35.62 49.40 29.71
CA TRP A 16 -35.16 50.79 29.70
C TRP A 16 -35.47 51.43 28.34
N LEU A 17 -36.39 52.44 28.38
CA LEU A 17 -36.60 53.41 27.31
C LEU A 17 -35.57 54.55 27.50
N GLY A 18 -34.96 55.00 26.42
CA GLY A 18 -34.13 56.17 26.37
C GLY A 18 -34.03 56.71 24.95
N CYS A 19 -34.58 57.88 24.70
CA CYS A 19 -34.72 58.59 23.43
C CYS A 19 -33.39 59.10 22.84
N GLY A 20 -33.32 59.20 21.53
CA GLY A 20 -32.93 60.37 20.76
C GLY A 20 -31.48 60.46 20.31
N GLY A 21 -31.27 60.50 19.02
CA GLY A 21 -30.05 60.99 18.39
C GLY A 21 -29.82 60.42 16.98
N ASN A 22 -30.39 61.10 15.96
CA ASN A 22 -30.01 60.89 14.55
C ASN A 22 -28.51 61.23 14.36
N GLN A 23 -27.72 60.30 13.98
CA GLN A 23 -26.48 60.57 13.23
C GLN A 23 -26.44 59.59 12.04
N GLU A 24 -26.50 60.16 10.86
CA GLU A 24 -26.20 59.48 9.59
C GLU A 24 -24.76 58.96 9.65
N ALA A 25 -24.59 57.66 9.78
CA ALA A 25 -23.33 57.00 9.56
C ALA A 25 -23.27 56.58 8.09
N THR A 26 -22.43 57.24 7.33
CA THR A 26 -22.01 56.84 5.98
C THR A 26 -21.42 55.45 6.03
N ALA A 27 -22.04 54.53 5.30
CA ALA A 27 -21.52 53.19 5.08
C ALA A 27 -20.13 53.27 4.42
N PRO A 28 -19.13 52.51 4.89
CA PRO A 28 -17.88 52.37 4.16
C PRO A 28 -18.14 51.60 2.86
N ALA A 29 -17.60 52.14 1.77
CA ALA A 29 -17.61 51.54 0.45
C ALA A 29 -17.12 50.10 0.54
N ASN A 30 -17.94 49.19 0.08
CA ASN A 30 -17.60 47.79 -0.13
C ASN A 30 -16.50 47.74 -1.22
N THR A 31 -15.24 47.74 -0.79
CA THR A 31 -14.13 47.40 -1.68
C THR A 31 -14.32 45.93 -2.00
N GLY A 32 -14.78 45.66 -3.21
CA GLY A 32 -14.91 44.35 -3.76
C GLY A 32 -13.59 43.60 -3.57
N VAL A 33 -13.61 42.62 -2.69
CA VAL A 33 -12.61 41.57 -2.66
C VAL A 33 -12.76 40.86 -3.99
N ASN A 34 -11.76 41.06 -4.86
CA ASN A 34 -11.61 40.31 -6.09
C ASN A 34 -11.77 38.84 -5.73
N GLY A 35 -12.85 38.22 -6.23
CA GLY A 35 -12.95 36.76 -6.20
C GLY A 35 -11.74 36.23 -6.95
N GLU A 36 -10.80 35.69 -6.19
CA GLU A 36 -9.79 34.81 -6.75
C GLU A 36 -10.55 33.79 -7.58
N ASN A 37 -10.21 33.72 -8.84
CA ASN A 37 -10.63 32.64 -9.74
C ASN A 37 -10.14 31.34 -9.08
N ALA A 38 -10.98 30.70 -8.29
CA ALA A 38 -10.78 29.29 -7.94
C ALA A 38 -10.79 28.58 -9.28
N GLU A 39 -9.62 28.17 -9.78
CA GLU A 39 -9.53 27.34 -10.97
C GLU A 39 -10.46 26.16 -10.79
N LYS A 40 -11.44 26.05 -11.67
CA LYS A 40 -12.46 25.01 -11.59
C LYS A 40 -11.75 23.67 -11.70
N THR A 41 -11.80 22.84 -10.65
CA THR A 41 -11.20 21.51 -10.66
C THR A 41 -11.64 20.72 -11.88
N LYS A 42 -10.72 19.93 -12.45
CA LYS A 42 -11.01 19.01 -13.57
C LYS A 42 -11.82 17.80 -13.13
N GLY A 43 -12.02 17.62 -11.82
CA GLY A 43 -12.76 16.52 -11.21
C GLY A 43 -11.97 15.84 -10.10
N ILE A 44 -12.46 14.69 -9.66
CA ILE A 44 -11.92 13.95 -8.51
C ILE A 44 -11.27 12.65 -9.00
N ILE A 45 -10.02 12.40 -8.66
CA ILE A 45 -9.41 11.08 -8.74
C ILE A 45 -9.58 10.42 -7.38
N ALA A 46 -10.19 9.22 -7.33
CA ALA A 46 -10.34 8.47 -6.09
C ALA A 46 -9.25 7.40 -5.97
N TYR A 47 -8.65 7.25 -4.79
CA TYR A 47 -7.67 6.22 -4.49
C TYR A 47 -8.12 5.37 -3.31
N THR A 48 -8.16 4.05 -3.51
CA THR A 48 -8.39 3.06 -2.46
C THR A 48 -7.26 2.03 -2.50
N PRO A 49 -6.34 2.06 -1.51
CA PRO A 49 -5.27 1.08 -1.35
C PRO A 49 -5.79 -0.24 -0.76
N GLN A 50 -4.87 -1.16 -0.39
CA GLN A 50 -5.24 -2.29 0.48
C GLN A 50 -5.43 -1.82 1.93
N THR A 51 -4.57 -0.94 2.41
CA THR A 51 -4.64 -0.29 3.73
C THR A 51 -3.68 0.91 3.76
N LEU A 52 -3.95 1.87 4.63
CA LEU A 52 -3.01 2.96 4.94
C LEU A 52 -2.15 2.66 6.19
N SER A 53 -2.40 1.57 6.90
CA SER A 53 -1.55 1.13 8.02
C SER A 53 -0.17 0.61 7.54
N ASN A 54 -0.05 0.20 6.28
CA ASN A 54 1.23 -0.08 5.64
C ASN A 54 1.75 1.22 4.96
N PRO A 55 2.89 1.77 5.40
CA PRO A 55 3.47 3.02 4.86
C PRO A 55 3.69 3.02 3.35
N PHE A 56 3.91 1.86 2.74
CA PHE A 56 4.08 1.71 1.30
C PHE A 56 2.92 2.33 0.51
N PHE A 57 1.67 2.06 0.91
CA PHE A 57 0.50 2.60 0.24
C PHE A 57 0.27 4.09 0.53
N SER A 58 0.71 4.57 1.70
CA SER A 58 0.67 6.01 2.01
C SER A 58 1.62 6.79 1.11
N VAL A 59 2.83 6.28 0.85
CA VAL A 59 3.79 6.90 -0.10
C VAL A 59 3.20 6.97 -1.51
N ILE A 60 2.55 5.90 -2.00
CA ILE A 60 1.84 5.92 -3.29
C ILE A 60 0.76 7.02 -3.27
N GLY A 61 -0.06 7.07 -2.22
CA GLY A 61 -1.15 8.04 -2.06
C GLY A 61 -0.66 9.50 -2.06
N ASP A 62 0.44 9.79 -1.37
CA ASP A 62 1.04 11.12 -1.32
C ASP A 62 1.53 11.57 -2.70
N HIS A 63 2.14 10.67 -3.48
CA HIS A 63 2.59 10.97 -4.84
C HIS A 63 1.44 11.04 -5.85
N ILE A 64 0.36 10.25 -5.66
CA ILE A 64 -0.90 10.42 -6.41
C ILE A 64 -1.45 11.82 -6.13
N ARG A 65 -1.55 12.23 -4.86
CA ARG A 65 -2.05 13.54 -4.46
C ARG A 65 -1.28 14.66 -5.13
N ALA A 66 0.04 14.67 -4.94
CA ALA A 66 0.90 15.72 -5.47
C ALA A 66 0.81 15.84 -7.01
N GLU A 67 0.76 14.72 -7.73
CA GLU A 67 0.67 14.73 -9.20
C GLU A 67 -0.76 15.05 -9.68
N ALA A 68 -1.81 14.63 -8.96
CA ALA A 68 -3.20 14.97 -9.27
C ALA A 68 -3.46 16.48 -9.13
N GLU A 69 -3.07 17.06 -7.99
CA GLU A 69 -3.21 18.51 -7.72
C GLU A 69 -2.46 19.35 -8.75
N LYS A 70 -1.23 18.96 -9.12
CA LYS A 70 -0.44 19.60 -10.17
C LYS A 70 -1.15 19.60 -11.53
N ASN A 71 -1.98 18.59 -11.81
CA ASN A 71 -2.75 18.48 -13.04
C ASN A 71 -4.18 19.04 -12.94
N GLY A 72 -4.53 19.67 -11.81
CA GLY A 72 -5.81 20.34 -11.58
C GLY A 72 -6.95 19.40 -11.16
N TYR A 73 -6.64 18.22 -10.58
CA TYR A 73 -7.62 17.30 -10.02
C TYR A 73 -7.62 17.35 -8.50
N GLU A 74 -8.78 17.18 -7.90
CA GLU A 74 -8.92 16.84 -6.49
C GLU A 74 -8.63 15.36 -6.27
N ILE A 75 -8.21 15.00 -5.06
CA ILE A 75 -7.93 13.61 -4.68
C ILE A 75 -8.77 13.19 -3.48
N LEU A 76 -9.45 12.06 -3.61
CA LEU A 76 -10.16 11.39 -2.52
C LEU A 76 -9.43 10.08 -2.17
N ILE A 77 -8.83 10.01 -0.99
CA ILE A 77 -8.14 8.81 -0.50
C ILE A 77 -8.97 8.21 0.65
N VAL A 78 -9.27 6.93 0.56
CA VAL A 78 -10.03 6.19 1.59
C VAL A 78 -9.37 4.85 1.90
N ASP A 79 -9.35 4.49 3.19
CA ASP A 79 -8.72 3.27 3.70
C ASP A 79 -9.74 2.15 3.89
N PRO A 80 -9.65 1.04 3.14
CA PRO A 80 -10.49 -0.14 3.36
C PRO A 80 -10.00 -1.04 4.51
N ASP A 81 -8.77 -0.85 4.99
CA ASP A 81 -8.16 -1.63 6.08
C ASP A 81 -8.17 -3.15 5.80
N TYR A 82 -7.72 -3.54 4.61
CA TYR A 82 -7.73 -4.92 4.07
C TYR A 82 -9.11 -5.57 3.93
N ASP A 83 -10.21 -4.83 4.19
CA ASP A 83 -11.58 -5.35 4.08
C ASP A 83 -12.11 -5.20 2.66
N VAL A 84 -12.30 -6.34 1.96
CA VAL A 84 -12.81 -6.41 0.58
C VAL A 84 -14.22 -5.81 0.47
N LYS A 85 -15.07 -6.05 1.49
CA LYS A 85 -16.43 -5.50 1.47
C LYS A 85 -16.41 -3.98 1.60
N LYS A 86 -15.62 -3.47 2.55
CA LYS A 86 -15.43 -2.03 2.73
C LYS A 86 -14.85 -1.38 1.48
N GLN A 87 -13.88 -2.04 0.79
CA GLN A 87 -13.37 -1.54 -0.47
C GLN A 87 -14.44 -1.50 -1.57
N SER A 88 -15.30 -2.52 -1.63
CA SER A 88 -16.43 -2.54 -2.58
C SER A 88 -17.42 -1.41 -2.29
N ASP A 89 -17.79 -1.21 -1.01
CA ASP A 89 -18.68 -0.11 -0.59
C ASP A 89 -18.06 1.27 -0.93
N GLN A 90 -16.74 1.43 -0.80
CA GLN A 90 -16.00 2.64 -1.21
C GLN A 90 -16.08 2.88 -2.72
N ILE A 91 -15.97 1.84 -3.53
CA ILE A 91 -16.11 1.94 -5.00
C ILE A 91 -17.55 2.36 -5.35
N ASP A 92 -18.57 1.83 -4.69
CA ASP A 92 -19.96 2.27 -4.86
C ASP A 92 -20.13 3.76 -4.50
N ASP A 93 -19.50 4.23 -3.42
CA ASP A 93 -19.48 5.64 -3.04
C ASP A 93 -18.79 6.51 -4.11
N PHE A 94 -17.70 6.04 -4.73
CA PHE A 94 -17.03 6.73 -5.82
C PHE A 94 -17.92 6.84 -7.06
N ILE A 95 -18.69 5.78 -7.36
CA ILE A 95 -19.69 5.78 -8.43
C ILE A 95 -20.77 6.82 -8.13
N ALA A 96 -21.31 6.83 -6.92
CA ALA A 96 -22.33 7.80 -6.50
C ALA A 96 -21.85 9.25 -6.56
N LYS A 97 -20.56 9.50 -6.30
CA LYS A 97 -19.90 10.81 -6.42
C LYS A 97 -19.52 11.18 -7.84
N ASN A 98 -19.68 10.27 -8.81
CA ASN A 98 -19.29 10.46 -10.21
C ASN A 98 -17.84 10.94 -10.33
N VAL A 99 -16.90 10.23 -9.68
CA VAL A 99 -15.47 10.56 -9.75
C VAL A 99 -14.93 10.42 -11.16
N THR A 100 -13.89 11.18 -11.49
CA THR A 100 -13.28 11.20 -12.85
C THR A 100 -12.53 9.90 -13.16
N ALA A 101 -11.92 9.28 -12.17
CA ALA A 101 -11.23 8.00 -12.26
C ALA A 101 -11.07 7.35 -10.89
N ILE A 102 -10.98 6.03 -10.87
CA ILE A 102 -10.65 5.23 -9.69
C ILE A 102 -9.25 4.66 -9.88
N VAL A 103 -8.36 4.92 -8.90
CA VAL A 103 -7.07 4.26 -8.74
C VAL A 103 -7.20 3.24 -7.62
N LEU A 104 -6.95 1.99 -7.91
CA LEU A 104 -7.26 0.85 -7.05
C LEU A 104 -6.01 0.01 -6.78
N VAL A 105 -5.76 -0.34 -5.52
CA VAL A 105 -4.97 -1.52 -5.15
C VAL A 105 -5.94 -2.55 -4.57
N PRO A 106 -6.25 -3.65 -5.24
CA PRO A 106 -7.24 -4.61 -4.77
C PRO A 106 -6.87 -5.23 -3.40
N CYS A 107 -7.78 -5.21 -2.44
CA CYS A 107 -7.64 -5.97 -1.19
C CYS A 107 -7.60 -7.48 -1.44
N ASP A 108 -8.36 -7.93 -2.45
CA ASP A 108 -8.30 -9.28 -3.01
C ASP A 108 -8.42 -9.19 -4.54
N ARG A 109 -7.50 -9.84 -5.24
CA ARG A 109 -7.35 -9.77 -6.70
C ARG A 109 -8.55 -10.27 -7.50
N LEU A 110 -9.36 -11.13 -6.93
CA LEU A 110 -10.54 -11.73 -7.57
C LEU A 110 -11.85 -11.13 -7.03
N SER A 111 -11.97 -11.05 -5.71
CA SER A 111 -13.21 -10.68 -5.03
C SER A 111 -13.63 -9.24 -5.26
N VAL A 112 -12.72 -8.34 -5.64
CA VAL A 112 -13.03 -6.94 -6.00
C VAL A 112 -13.71 -6.82 -7.37
N GLY A 113 -13.69 -7.88 -8.18
CA GLY A 113 -14.19 -7.90 -9.56
C GLY A 113 -15.60 -7.32 -9.74
N PRO A 114 -16.62 -7.72 -8.96
CA PRO A 114 -17.97 -7.17 -9.09
C PRO A 114 -18.03 -5.64 -8.90
N ALA A 115 -17.28 -5.07 -7.96
CA ALA A 115 -17.22 -3.63 -7.74
C ALA A 115 -16.54 -2.89 -8.91
N VAL A 116 -15.47 -3.47 -9.46
CA VAL A 116 -14.82 -2.94 -10.69
C VAL A 116 -15.78 -2.99 -11.88
N GLN A 117 -16.52 -4.08 -12.05
CA GLN A 117 -17.54 -4.19 -13.11
C GLN A 117 -18.64 -3.14 -12.95
N ALA A 118 -19.07 -2.84 -11.70
CA ALA A 118 -20.04 -1.79 -11.43
C ALA A 118 -19.53 -0.41 -11.84
N ALA A 119 -18.25 -0.07 -11.50
CA ALA A 119 -17.60 1.17 -11.93
C ALA A 119 -17.51 1.25 -13.48
N ASN A 120 -17.09 0.16 -14.15
CA ASN A 120 -17.04 0.08 -15.61
C ASN A 120 -18.40 0.32 -16.25
N LYS A 121 -19.48 -0.30 -15.69
CA LYS A 121 -20.86 -0.11 -16.16
C LYS A 121 -21.36 1.33 -15.97
N ALA A 122 -20.90 1.99 -14.92
CA ALA A 122 -21.18 3.41 -14.67
C ALA A 122 -20.37 4.36 -15.56
N GLY A 123 -19.45 3.84 -16.38
CA GLY A 123 -18.60 4.63 -17.26
C GLY A 123 -17.41 5.28 -16.56
N ILE A 124 -17.09 4.86 -15.33
CA ILE A 124 -15.94 5.39 -14.59
C ILE A 124 -14.72 4.52 -14.90
N PRO A 125 -13.64 5.11 -15.43
CA PRO A 125 -12.41 4.39 -15.73
C PRO A 125 -11.70 3.95 -14.43
N VAL A 126 -11.26 2.68 -14.44
CA VAL A 126 -10.53 2.08 -13.32
C VAL A 126 -9.09 1.82 -13.75
N PHE A 127 -8.16 2.29 -12.94
CA PHE A 127 -6.73 2.03 -13.04
C PHE A 127 -6.26 1.24 -11.83
N THR A 128 -5.29 0.37 -12.00
CA THR A 128 -4.68 -0.33 -10.88
C THR A 128 -3.24 0.13 -10.68
N VAL A 129 -2.83 0.23 -9.41
CA VAL A 129 -1.46 0.52 -9.03
C VAL A 129 -0.96 -0.56 -8.08
N ASP A 130 0.32 -0.90 -8.13
CA ASP A 130 0.99 -1.95 -7.35
C ASP A 130 0.49 -3.37 -7.67
N ALA A 131 -0.76 -3.70 -7.34
CA ALA A 131 -1.35 -5.02 -7.56
C ALA A 131 -2.50 -4.96 -8.58
N LYS A 132 -2.56 -5.95 -9.48
CA LYS A 132 -3.62 -6.06 -10.49
C LYS A 132 -4.90 -6.68 -9.93
N CYS A 133 -6.04 -6.24 -10.47
CA CYS A 133 -7.26 -7.01 -10.43
C CYS A 133 -7.16 -8.15 -11.47
N ALA A 134 -7.34 -9.39 -11.02
CA ALA A 134 -7.26 -10.59 -11.86
C ALA A 134 -8.64 -11.25 -12.06
N ALA A 135 -9.73 -10.56 -11.73
CA ALA A 135 -11.08 -11.04 -11.94
C ALA A 135 -11.45 -11.00 -13.42
N ASP A 136 -12.26 -11.98 -13.86
CA ASP A 136 -12.78 -12.02 -15.22
C ASP A 136 -13.81 -10.92 -15.47
N GLY A 137 -13.90 -10.46 -16.72
CA GLY A 137 -14.94 -9.52 -17.16
C GLY A 137 -14.79 -8.09 -16.62
N VAL A 138 -13.65 -7.73 -16.03
CA VAL A 138 -13.31 -6.36 -15.64
C VAL A 138 -12.55 -5.65 -16.76
N LYS A 139 -12.74 -4.33 -16.84
CA LYS A 139 -11.93 -3.46 -17.70
C LYS A 139 -11.04 -2.58 -16.81
N ILE A 140 -9.73 -2.75 -16.94
CA ILE A 140 -8.73 -1.89 -16.34
C ILE A 140 -8.10 -1.08 -17.45
N GLU A 141 -8.16 0.25 -17.37
CA GLU A 141 -7.68 1.15 -18.41
C GLU A 141 -6.15 1.23 -18.45
N GLY A 142 -5.52 1.12 -17.27
CA GLY A 142 -4.07 1.11 -17.16
C GLY A 142 -3.60 0.56 -15.81
N HIS A 143 -2.37 0.02 -15.81
CA HIS A 143 -1.71 -0.51 -14.62
C HIS A 143 -0.29 0.04 -14.50
N VAL A 144 0.09 0.46 -13.30
CA VAL A 144 1.49 0.78 -12.96
C VAL A 144 1.87 -0.02 -11.72
N GLY A 145 2.93 -0.80 -11.82
CA GLY A 145 3.41 -1.61 -10.71
C GLY A 145 4.88 -1.95 -10.83
N THR A 146 5.40 -2.70 -9.88
CA THR A 146 6.74 -3.29 -9.96
C THR A 146 6.71 -4.50 -10.90
N ASP A 147 7.81 -4.76 -11.59
CA ASP A 147 8.06 -6.09 -12.17
C ASP A 147 8.31 -7.09 -11.03
N ASN A 148 7.19 -7.54 -10.44
CA ASN A 148 7.21 -8.40 -9.26
C ASN A 148 7.79 -9.77 -9.53
N PHE A 149 7.69 -10.26 -10.77
CA PHE A 149 8.30 -11.53 -11.14
C PHE A 149 9.83 -11.40 -11.17
N GLN A 150 10.35 -10.35 -11.79
CA GLN A 150 11.77 -10.02 -11.80
C GLN A 150 12.28 -9.74 -10.36
N GLY A 151 11.49 -9.04 -9.54
CA GLY A 151 11.81 -8.84 -8.12
C GLY A 151 11.90 -10.17 -7.36
N GLY A 152 10.99 -11.11 -7.62
CA GLY A 152 11.05 -12.48 -7.09
C GLY A 152 12.31 -13.22 -7.53
N GLU A 153 12.74 -13.06 -8.79
CA GLU A 153 14.02 -13.62 -9.27
C GLU A 153 15.22 -13.03 -8.51
N LEU A 154 15.19 -11.73 -8.18
CA LEU A 154 16.22 -11.11 -7.34
C LEU A 154 16.23 -11.69 -5.92
N ALA A 155 15.06 -11.89 -5.32
CA ALA A 155 14.94 -12.54 -4.01
C ALA A 155 15.50 -13.97 -4.02
N GLY A 156 15.23 -14.74 -5.10
CA GLY A 156 15.78 -16.08 -5.28
C GLY A 156 17.30 -16.08 -5.37
N LYS A 157 17.89 -15.14 -6.11
CA LYS A 157 19.36 -14.96 -6.20
C LYS A 157 19.97 -14.58 -4.86
N ALA A 158 19.33 -13.66 -4.12
CA ALA A 158 19.76 -13.27 -2.78
C ALA A 158 19.68 -14.45 -1.79
N MET A 159 18.67 -15.33 -1.93
CA MET A 159 18.55 -16.54 -1.12
C MET A 159 19.70 -17.53 -1.39
N ILE A 160 20.06 -17.74 -2.66
CA ILE A 160 21.20 -18.59 -3.03
C ILE A 160 22.50 -18.04 -2.43
N ASP A 161 22.70 -16.73 -2.54
CA ASP A 161 23.87 -16.06 -1.97
C ASP A 161 23.92 -16.20 -0.43
N ALA A 162 22.80 -16.01 0.24
CA ALA A 162 22.68 -16.09 1.69
C ALA A 162 22.94 -17.49 2.26
N LEU A 163 22.54 -18.55 1.53
CA LEU A 163 22.70 -19.96 1.93
C LEU A 163 24.02 -20.56 1.45
N GLY A 164 24.62 -20.01 0.39
CA GLY A 164 25.88 -20.48 -0.21
C GLY A 164 25.77 -21.89 -0.76
N GLU A 165 26.93 -22.56 -0.89
CA GLU A 165 27.05 -23.89 -1.53
C GLU A 165 26.29 -25.02 -0.79
N LYS A 166 25.99 -24.85 0.48
CA LYS A 166 25.31 -25.89 1.28
C LYS A 166 23.81 -25.99 0.98
N GLY A 167 23.21 -24.94 0.44
CA GLY A 167 21.76 -24.84 0.34
C GLY A 167 21.09 -24.77 1.70
N GLY A 168 19.84 -25.22 1.80
CA GLY A 168 19.12 -25.22 3.07
C GLY A 168 17.60 -25.26 2.92
N LYS A 169 16.91 -25.25 4.05
CA LYS A 169 15.44 -25.31 4.16
C LYS A 169 14.86 -23.92 4.30
N VAL A 170 13.88 -23.60 3.46
CA VAL A 170 13.30 -22.25 3.33
C VAL A 170 11.81 -22.28 3.65
N LEU A 171 11.37 -21.35 4.50
CA LEU A 171 9.98 -20.95 4.66
C LEU A 171 9.66 -19.81 3.68
N ILE A 172 8.52 -19.87 3.00
CA ILE A 172 7.93 -18.72 2.30
C ILE A 172 6.76 -18.17 3.12
N LEU A 173 6.79 -16.87 3.42
CA LEU A 173 5.65 -16.13 3.93
C LEU A 173 4.96 -15.43 2.76
N ASP A 174 3.81 -15.95 2.36
CA ASP A 174 3.08 -15.58 1.14
C ASP A 174 1.86 -14.68 1.43
N LEU A 175 1.27 -14.16 0.36
CA LEU A 175 -0.01 -13.43 0.36
C LEU A 175 -0.76 -13.67 -0.97
N LYS A 176 -1.44 -14.82 -1.08
CA LYS A 176 -2.05 -15.27 -2.35
C LYS A 176 -3.18 -14.39 -2.88
N ARG A 177 -3.81 -13.59 -2.03
CA ARG A 177 -4.86 -12.65 -2.45
C ARG A 177 -4.34 -11.44 -3.23
N ALA A 178 -3.02 -11.12 -3.13
CA ALA A 178 -2.38 -10.06 -3.88
C ALA A 178 -1.65 -10.63 -5.10
N HIS A 179 -1.99 -10.14 -6.31
CA HIS A 179 -1.38 -10.65 -7.55
C HIS A 179 0.13 -10.40 -7.59
N SER A 180 0.58 -9.22 -7.12
CA SER A 180 2.00 -8.87 -7.01
C SER A 180 2.79 -9.89 -6.19
N CYS A 181 2.24 -10.33 -5.05
CA CYS A 181 2.90 -11.29 -4.16
C CYS A 181 2.99 -12.70 -4.78
N VAL A 182 1.96 -13.12 -5.51
CA VAL A 182 2.00 -14.39 -6.28
C VAL A 182 3.17 -14.37 -7.28
N LEU A 183 3.34 -13.26 -8.02
CA LEU A 183 4.44 -13.11 -8.97
C LEU A 183 5.82 -13.11 -8.28
N ARG A 184 5.96 -12.53 -7.08
CA ARG A 184 7.20 -12.58 -6.28
C ARG A 184 7.58 -14.03 -5.94
N VAL A 185 6.61 -14.81 -5.46
CA VAL A 185 6.83 -16.22 -5.12
C VAL A 185 7.15 -17.05 -6.37
N ASP A 186 6.47 -16.82 -7.48
CA ASP A 186 6.72 -17.53 -8.74
C ASP A 186 8.12 -17.24 -9.28
N GLY A 187 8.56 -15.98 -9.29
CA GLY A 187 9.91 -15.57 -9.68
C GLY A 187 10.99 -16.19 -8.77
N PHE A 188 10.77 -16.15 -7.45
CA PHE A 188 11.64 -16.79 -6.47
C PHE A 188 11.79 -18.29 -6.75
N LYS A 189 10.67 -19.01 -6.86
CA LYS A 189 10.67 -20.46 -7.13
C LYS A 189 11.32 -20.82 -8.46
N LYS A 190 11.17 -20.00 -9.50
CA LYS A 190 11.83 -20.20 -10.79
C LYS A 190 13.35 -20.25 -10.62
N VAL A 191 13.92 -19.30 -9.88
CA VAL A 191 15.38 -19.22 -9.65
C VAL A 191 15.85 -20.38 -8.78
N ILE A 192 15.16 -20.69 -7.69
CA ILE A 192 15.50 -21.82 -6.82
C ILE A 192 15.42 -23.16 -7.58
N ASN A 193 14.39 -23.36 -8.39
CA ASN A 193 14.24 -24.57 -9.19
C ASN A 193 15.34 -24.71 -10.26
N ALA A 194 15.80 -23.60 -10.84
CA ALA A 194 16.92 -23.61 -11.79
C ALA A 194 18.23 -23.95 -11.08
N HIS A 195 18.53 -23.31 -9.94
CA HIS A 195 19.69 -23.59 -9.10
C HIS A 195 19.73 -25.07 -8.68
N ASN A 196 18.60 -25.61 -8.25
CA ASN A 196 18.50 -26.99 -7.79
C ASN A 196 18.76 -28.07 -8.89
N LYS A 197 18.79 -27.69 -10.16
CA LYS A 197 19.15 -28.68 -11.22
C LYS A 197 20.64 -28.96 -11.24
N GLU A 198 21.46 -27.94 -10.94
CA GLU A 198 22.92 -27.97 -11.13
C GLU A 198 23.69 -28.01 -9.80
N ALA A 199 23.19 -27.38 -8.74
CA ALA A 199 23.85 -27.30 -7.45
C ALA A 199 23.88 -28.63 -6.70
N GLU A 200 24.96 -28.90 -5.94
CA GLU A 200 25.03 -30.02 -4.99
C GLU A 200 24.19 -29.77 -3.76
N GLY A 201 24.30 -28.57 -3.17
CA GLY A 201 23.47 -28.11 -2.05
C GLY A 201 22.11 -27.61 -2.55
N LYS A 202 21.07 -28.34 -2.23
CA LYS A 202 19.70 -28.01 -2.65
C LYS A 202 19.07 -27.00 -1.71
N ILE A 203 18.23 -26.13 -2.25
CA ILE A 203 17.35 -25.23 -1.49
C ILE A 203 15.96 -25.82 -1.55
N GLU A 204 15.43 -26.23 -0.39
CA GLU A 204 14.12 -26.87 -0.26
C GLU A 204 13.11 -25.90 0.34
N VAL A 205 12.03 -25.61 -0.35
CA VAL A 205 10.89 -24.91 0.24
C VAL A 205 10.08 -25.90 1.07
N VAL A 206 10.31 -25.91 2.38
CA VAL A 206 9.68 -26.85 3.31
C VAL A 206 8.29 -26.43 3.74
N SER A 207 7.97 -25.15 3.64
CA SER A 207 6.66 -24.61 4.00
C SER A 207 6.36 -23.31 3.24
N GLU A 208 5.10 -23.09 2.92
CA GLU A 208 4.57 -21.86 2.34
C GLU A 208 3.32 -21.48 3.14
N LEU A 209 3.44 -20.46 3.99
CA LEU A 209 2.43 -20.03 4.93
C LEU A 209 1.95 -18.62 4.61
N ASP A 210 0.69 -18.34 4.92
CA ASP A 210 0.16 -16.99 4.82
C ASP A 210 0.80 -16.06 5.87
N GLY A 211 1.55 -15.06 5.41
CA GLY A 211 2.10 -13.98 6.23
C GLY A 211 1.18 -12.77 6.34
N ASN A 212 0.02 -12.79 5.63
CA ASN A 212 -0.95 -11.71 5.52
C ASN A 212 -0.39 -10.35 5.09
N GLY A 213 0.89 -10.28 4.78
CA GLY A 213 1.59 -9.02 4.48
C GLY A 213 1.74 -8.09 5.69
N ASP A 214 1.59 -8.58 6.92
CA ASP A 214 1.69 -7.81 8.15
C ASP A 214 2.63 -8.45 9.20
N ARG A 215 3.06 -7.66 10.19
CA ARG A 215 4.02 -8.09 11.20
C ARG A 215 3.47 -9.19 12.12
N THR A 216 2.22 -9.09 12.52
CA THR A 216 1.60 -10.00 13.49
C THR A 216 1.48 -11.39 12.90
N LYS A 217 0.93 -11.49 11.69
CA LYS A 217 0.78 -12.78 11.02
C LYS A 217 2.13 -13.35 10.55
N GLY A 218 3.03 -12.49 10.07
CA GLY A 218 4.41 -12.87 9.76
C GLY A 218 5.12 -13.50 10.97
N TYR A 219 4.98 -12.90 12.15
CA TYR A 219 5.48 -13.47 13.42
C TYR A 219 4.83 -14.83 13.73
N GLN A 220 3.49 -14.89 13.73
CA GLN A 220 2.75 -16.13 14.08
C GLN A 220 3.12 -17.29 13.17
N SER A 221 3.04 -17.08 11.85
CA SER A 221 3.36 -18.12 10.87
C SER A 221 4.82 -18.56 10.95
N THR A 222 5.74 -17.64 11.26
CA THR A 222 7.15 -18.00 11.48
C THR A 222 7.33 -18.81 12.76
N ALA A 223 6.68 -18.42 13.87
CA ALA A 223 6.76 -19.16 15.12
C ALA A 223 6.26 -20.61 14.95
N ASP A 224 5.15 -20.80 14.22
CA ASP A 224 4.62 -22.13 13.89
C ASP A 224 5.61 -22.94 13.04
N ALA A 225 6.21 -22.32 12.01
CA ALA A 225 7.19 -22.96 11.15
C ALA A 225 8.47 -23.36 11.91
N LEU A 226 8.93 -22.53 12.86
CA LEU A 226 10.10 -22.82 13.69
C LEU A 226 9.89 -24.02 14.62
N GLN A 227 8.65 -24.28 15.04
CA GLN A 227 8.29 -25.48 15.80
C GLN A 227 8.21 -26.73 14.93
N ALA A 228 7.70 -26.58 13.69
CA ALA A 228 7.56 -27.69 12.73
C ALA A 228 8.89 -28.09 12.08
N HIS A 229 9.82 -27.14 11.93
CA HIS A 229 11.09 -27.29 11.22
C HIS A 229 12.26 -26.78 12.07
N GLU A 230 12.77 -27.63 12.95
CA GLU A 230 13.93 -27.28 13.80
C GLU A 230 15.21 -26.99 13.00
N ASP A 231 15.29 -27.45 11.78
CA ASP A 231 16.39 -27.28 10.85
C ASP A 231 16.16 -26.23 9.76
N LEU A 232 15.16 -25.33 9.96
CA LEU A 232 14.94 -24.20 9.05
C LEU A 232 16.19 -23.31 8.96
N ASP A 233 16.62 -22.96 7.74
CA ASP A 233 17.83 -22.18 7.49
C ASP A 233 17.55 -20.77 6.99
N ALA A 234 16.42 -20.56 6.29
CA ALA A 234 16.08 -19.22 5.79
C ALA A 234 14.58 -19.02 5.61
N ILE A 235 14.21 -17.74 5.42
CA ILE A 235 12.84 -17.29 5.20
C ILE A 235 12.84 -16.31 4.02
N PHE A 236 11.93 -16.51 3.08
CA PHE A 236 11.54 -15.50 2.11
C PHE A 236 10.19 -14.93 2.52
N ALA A 237 10.15 -13.67 2.86
CA ALA A 237 8.92 -12.93 3.16
C ALA A 237 8.62 -11.96 2.01
N ILE A 238 7.39 -12.00 1.52
CA ILE A 238 6.98 -11.24 0.31
C ILE A 238 6.97 -9.72 0.51
N ASN A 239 7.13 -9.23 1.74
CA ASN A 239 7.22 -7.81 2.06
C ASN A 239 7.93 -7.55 3.40
N ASP A 240 8.33 -6.29 3.64
CA ASP A 240 9.02 -5.87 4.86
C ASP A 240 8.23 -6.11 6.16
N PRO A 241 6.92 -5.78 6.24
CA PRO A 241 6.18 -6.07 7.47
C PRO A 241 6.24 -7.54 7.88
N SER A 242 6.05 -8.47 6.94
CA SER A 242 6.15 -9.92 7.20
C SER A 242 7.57 -10.32 7.60
N ALA A 243 8.61 -9.78 6.92
CA ALA A 243 10.01 -10.04 7.22
C ALA A 243 10.41 -9.59 8.63
N LEU A 244 9.95 -8.42 9.05
CA LEU A 244 10.19 -7.88 10.40
C LEU A 244 9.44 -8.67 11.47
N GLY A 245 8.24 -9.17 11.15
CA GLY A 245 7.52 -10.12 11.98
C GLY A 245 8.28 -11.43 12.13
N ALA A 246 8.75 -11.99 11.02
CA ALA A 246 9.58 -13.20 11.00
C ALA A 246 10.85 -13.04 11.83
N TYR A 247 11.57 -11.92 11.68
CA TYR A 247 12.75 -11.64 12.48
C TYR A 247 12.45 -11.66 13.98
N THR A 248 11.31 -11.12 14.39
CA THR A 248 10.92 -11.12 15.82
C THR A 248 10.77 -12.55 16.34
N ALA A 249 10.08 -13.45 15.62
CA ALA A 249 9.93 -14.85 15.99
C ALA A 249 11.29 -15.59 16.02
N VAL A 250 12.14 -15.36 15.00
CA VAL A 250 13.48 -15.94 14.91
C VAL A 250 14.36 -15.54 16.11
N LYS A 251 14.30 -14.25 16.51
CA LYS A 251 15.02 -13.69 17.65
C LYS A 251 14.54 -14.29 18.99
N GLU A 252 13.23 -14.40 19.19
CA GLU A 252 12.67 -15.04 20.39
C GLU A 252 13.06 -16.50 20.50
N ALA A 253 13.15 -17.20 19.37
CA ALA A 253 13.67 -18.57 19.29
C ALA A 253 15.21 -18.66 19.44
N LYS A 254 15.94 -17.52 19.55
CA LYS A 254 17.40 -17.41 19.63
C LYS A 254 18.12 -18.04 18.44
N ARG A 255 17.54 -17.87 17.24
CA ARG A 255 18.06 -18.46 15.98
C ARG A 255 18.51 -17.40 14.98
N GLU A 256 18.58 -16.11 15.35
CA GLU A 256 18.94 -14.99 14.48
C GLU A 256 20.34 -15.09 13.87
N ALA A 257 21.26 -15.77 14.53
CA ALA A 257 22.59 -16.02 13.98
C ALA A 257 22.61 -17.07 12.85
N LYS A 258 21.60 -17.95 12.83
CA LYS A 258 21.51 -19.09 11.90
C LYS A 258 20.59 -18.80 10.72
N ILE A 259 19.39 -18.25 10.97
CA ILE A 259 18.35 -18.09 9.95
C ILE A 259 18.54 -16.79 9.19
N LYS A 260 18.61 -16.89 7.87
CA LYS A 260 18.66 -15.75 6.95
C LYS A 260 17.24 -15.35 6.53
N ILE A 261 17.00 -14.04 6.42
CA ILE A 261 15.70 -13.52 5.99
C ILE A 261 15.91 -12.66 4.75
N ILE A 262 15.18 -12.97 3.69
CA ILE A 262 15.03 -12.12 2.51
C ILE A 262 13.64 -11.49 2.61
N GLY A 263 13.57 -10.17 2.60
CA GLY A 263 12.33 -9.42 2.56
C GLY A 263 11.98 -8.95 1.16
N PHE A 264 11.19 -7.89 1.09
CA PHE A 264 10.80 -7.21 -0.14
C PHE A 264 10.17 -5.85 0.21
N ASP A 265 10.17 -4.90 -0.69
CA ASP A 265 9.61 -3.55 -0.73
C ASP A 265 10.65 -2.45 -0.57
N GLY A 266 11.57 -2.53 0.39
CA GLY A 266 12.56 -1.50 0.69
C GLY A 266 11.96 -0.31 1.44
N GLN A 267 11.02 -0.56 2.35
CA GLN A 267 10.53 0.47 3.27
C GLN A 267 11.63 0.90 4.23
N LEU A 268 11.52 2.08 4.82
CA LEU A 268 12.58 2.65 5.66
C LEU A 268 12.99 1.73 6.82
N ASP A 269 12.04 1.04 7.45
CA ASP A 269 12.29 0.10 8.54
C ASP A 269 12.85 -1.25 8.05
N GLY A 270 12.50 -1.69 6.82
CA GLY A 270 13.13 -2.82 6.14
C GLY A 270 14.59 -2.53 5.82
N LYS A 271 14.87 -1.40 5.17
CA LYS A 271 16.23 -0.91 4.89
C LYS A 271 17.07 -0.77 6.17
N GLN A 272 16.48 -0.21 7.25
CA GLN A 272 17.16 -0.13 8.54
C GLN A 272 17.46 -1.53 9.12
N ALA A 273 16.55 -2.48 8.95
CA ALA A 273 16.76 -3.86 9.39
C ALA A 273 17.88 -4.55 8.60
N ILE A 274 18.07 -4.21 7.32
CA ILE A 274 19.20 -4.69 6.51
C ILE A 274 20.51 -4.09 7.06
N LYS A 275 20.55 -2.77 7.31
CA LYS A 275 21.70 -2.10 7.91
C LYS A 275 22.11 -2.73 9.25
N ASP A 276 21.11 -3.07 10.07
CA ASP A 276 21.30 -3.71 11.37
C ASP A 276 21.65 -5.22 11.26
N GLY A 277 21.64 -5.80 10.09
CA GLY A 277 21.92 -7.23 9.85
C GLY A 277 20.77 -8.18 10.29
N LYS A 278 19.55 -7.66 10.45
CA LYS A 278 18.34 -8.42 10.81
C LYS A 278 17.69 -9.08 9.59
N ILE A 279 17.70 -8.41 8.46
CA ILE A 279 17.30 -8.88 7.14
C ILE A 279 18.54 -8.90 6.26
N TYR A 280 18.67 -9.92 5.40
CA TYR A 280 19.87 -10.10 4.57
C TYR A 280 19.86 -9.19 3.34
N ALA A 281 18.73 -9.14 2.63
CA ALA A 281 18.53 -8.32 1.44
C ALA A 281 17.05 -8.16 1.10
N ASP A 282 16.73 -7.10 0.34
CA ASP A 282 15.41 -6.84 -0.23
C ASP A 282 15.50 -6.45 -1.70
N PRO A 283 14.67 -7.02 -2.58
CA PRO A 283 14.27 -6.34 -3.80
C PRO A 283 13.40 -5.14 -3.45
N ILE A 284 13.87 -3.91 -3.74
CA ILE A 284 13.17 -2.68 -3.42
C ILE A 284 12.25 -2.23 -4.55
N GLN A 285 11.12 -1.65 -4.20
CA GLN A 285 10.12 -1.05 -5.07
C GLN A 285 10.27 0.48 -5.13
N HIS A 286 9.53 1.12 -6.05
CA HIS A 286 9.53 2.57 -6.25
C HIS A 286 8.11 3.15 -6.15
N PRO A 287 7.51 3.19 -4.94
CA PRO A 287 6.13 3.66 -4.75
C PRO A 287 5.94 5.13 -5.16
N ASP A 288 6.97 5.96 -5.04
CA ASP A 288 6.99 7.34 -5.51
C ASP A 288 6.77 7.45 -7.02
N LYS A 289 7.41 6.59 -7.82
CA LYS A 289 7.23 6.54 -9.28
C LYS A 289 5.86 6.00 -9.65
N MET A 290 5.37 4.98 -8.91
CA MET A 290 4.04 4.40 -9.14
C MET A 290 2.94 5.46 -9.00
N GLY A 291 2.96 6.21 -7.88
CA GLY A 291 1.96 7.26 -7.64
C GLY A 291 1.93 8.34 -8.71
N LYS A 292 3.11 8.79 -9.17
CA LYS A 292 3.21 9.78 -10.26
C LYS A 292 2.71 9.23 -11.60
N GLN A 293 3.20 8.03 -11.97
CA GLN A 293 2.92 7.47 -13.29
C GLN A 293 1.46 7.07 -13.46
N ILE A 294 0.80 6.55 -12.41
CA ILE A 294 -0.62 6.18 -12.52
C ILE A 294 -1.50 7.40 -12.77
N VAL A 295 -1.22 8.56 -12.14
CA VAL A 295 -1.93 9.81 -12.42
C VAL A 295 -1.67 10.28 -13.85
N GLN A 296 -0.45 10.14 -14.36
CA GLN A 296 -0.13 10.49 -15.74
C GLN A 296 -0.93 9.65 -16.75
N LEU A 297 -1.17 8.34 -16.45
CA LEU A 297 -2.06 7.52 -17.26
C LEU A 297 -3.51 8.03 -17.21
N VAL A 298 -4.02 8.40 -16.02
CA VAL A 298 -5.35 9.01 -15.88
C VAL A 298 -5.46 10.29 -16.72
N VAL A 299 -4.45 11.18 -16.64
CA VAL A 299 -4.44 12.45 -17.40
C VAL A 299 -4.46 12.19 -18.90
N LYS A 300 -3.64 11.28 -19.40
CA LYS A 300 -3.62 10.89 -20.82
C LYS A 300 -4.97 10.30 -21.28
N TYR A 301 -5.54 9.42 -20.46
CA TYR A 301 -6.87 8.84 -20.74
C TYR A 301 -7.93 9.93 -20.88
N GLN A 302 -7.98 10.88 -19.95
CA GLN A 302 -8.93 12.00 -19.99
C GLN A 302 -8.71 12.94 -21.17
N ALA A 303 -7.47 13.04 -21.65
CA ALA A 303 -7.13 13.81 -22.88
C ALA A 303 -7.42 13.04 -24.17
N GLY A 304 -7.81 11.76 -24.11
CA GLY A 304 -7.99 10.90 -25.29
C GLY A 304 -6.66 10.51 -25.95
N GLU A 305 -5.54 10.62 -25.23
CA GLU A 305 -4.22 10.25 -25.70
C GLU A 305 -3.99 8.74 -25.59
N SER A 306 -3.19 8.17 -26.48
CA SER A 306 -2.76 6.78 -26.39
C SER A 306 -1.64 6.62 -25.35
N PHE A 307 -1.65 5.49 -24.65
CA PHE A 307 -0.59 5.09 -23.72
C PHE A 307 -0.49 3.56 -23.65
N GLU A 308 0.65 3.08 -23.20
CA GLU A 308 0.81 1.65 -22.91
C GLU A 308 -0.06 1.25 -21.70
N PRO A 309 -0.91 0.22 -21.81
CA PRO A 309 -1.86 -0.15 -20.76
C PRO A 309 -1.18 -0.70 -19.51
N GLU A 310 0.08 -1.07 -19.62
CA GLU A 310 0.87 -1.60 -18.51
C GLU A 310 2.26 -0.96 -18.46
N THR A 311 2.63 -0.48 -17.27
CA THR A 311 3.98 0.02 -16.97
C THR A 311 4.54 -0.75 -15.78
N LEU A 312 5.57 -1.55 -16.03
CA LEU A 312 6.27 -2.28 -14.98
C LEU A 312 7.61 -1.59 -14.65
N ILE A 313 7.81 -1.26 -13.40
CA ILE A 313 9.01 -0.62 -12.88
C ILE A 313 9.92 -1.73 -12.33
N PRO A 314 11.14 -1.92 -12.85
CA PRO A 314 12.05 -2.93 -12.34
C PRO A 314 12.36 -2.74 -10.85
N ALA A 315 12.37 -3.82 -10.08
CA ALA A 315 12.92 -3.84 -8.73
C ALA A 315 14.46 -3.83 -8.79
N THR A 316 15.09 -3.33 -7.74
CA THR A 316 16.55 -3.39 -7.56
C THR A 316 16.89 -4.09 -6.25
N LEU A 317 17.94 -4.93 -6.25
CA LEU A 317 18.37 -5.59 -5.02
C LEU A 317 19.04 -4.55 -4.10
N TYR A 318 18.61 -4.51 -2.85
CA TYR A 318 19.15 -3.68 -1.79
C TYR A 318 19.76 -4.57 -0.71
N THR A 319 21.04 -4.38 -0.45
CA THR A 319 21.82 -5.20 0.47
C THR A 319 22.44 -4.32 1.55
N LYS A 320 23.19 -4.93 2.45
CA LYS A 320 23.93 -4.18 3.48
C LYS A 320 24.89 -3.15 2.88
N ALA A 321 25.47 -3.41 1.70
CA ALA A 321 26.40 -2.49 1.06
C ALA A 321 25.70 -1.17 0.66
N GLU A 322 24.48 -1.23 0.13
CA GLU A 322 23.67 -0.06 -0.15
C GLU A 322 23.18 0.60 1.16
N ALA A 323 22.76 -0.19 2.14
CA ALA A 323 22.26 0.31 3.42
C ALA A 323 23.32 1.09 4.23
N ASP A 324 24.58 0.67 4.17
CA ASP A 324 25.68 1.35 4.85
C ASP A 324 25.99 2.74 4.24
N GLN A 325 25.58 2.97 2.99
CA GLN A 325 25.77 4.22 2.26
C GLN A 325 24.47 5.07 2.17
N ASP A 326 23.34 4.54 2.62
CA ASP A 326 22.04 5.20 2.52
C ASP A 326 21.94 6.35 3.55
N PRO A 327 21.86 7.62 3.11
CA PRO A 327 21.80 8.79 4.00
C PRO A 327 20.48 8.91 4.76
N GLU A 328 19.43 8.17 4.38
CA GLU A 328 18.14 8.15 5.07
C GLU A 328 18.17 7.27 6.33
N LEU A 329 19.20 6.42 6.48
CA LEU A 329 19.33 5.48 7.59
C LEU A 329 20.25 5.99 8.71
N LYS A 330 19.94 5.57 9.94
CA LYS A 330 20.68 5.95 11.17
C LYS A 330 21.85 5.00 11.45
#